data_e29f3d0dbb2c5fe0fa52a19807efea0e
#
_entry.id   e29f3d0dbb2c5fe0fa52a19807efea0e
#
_cell.length_a   1.000
_cell.length_b   1.000
_cell.length_c   1.000
_cell.angle_alpha   90.00
_cell.angle_beta   90.00
_cell.angle_gamma   90.00
#
_symmetry.space_group_name_H-M   'P 1'
#
loop_
_entity.id
_entity.type
_entity.pdbx_description
1 polymer ?
#
loop_
_entity_poly.entity_id
_entity_poly.type
_entity_poly.pdbx_seq_one_letter_code
_entity_poly.pdbx_strand_id
1 'polypeptide(L)'
;RSTLLASSAASDVYKRQRLMSEEIKNTSTEYSADSIQVLEGLEAVRKRPSMYIGDTSEKGLHHLVYEVVDNSIDEALAGFCTQVDVVINEDNSISVTDDGRGIPVDIHEKEGVSALEVVLTVLHAGGKFDKGSYKVSGGLHGVGVSCVNALSTYLRAEVRRDGKVHMQEFSCGKPLHSIEVIGETDVTGTTIMFKPDGSIFSVTEYKYEILAARLRELAFLNAGITLSLTDKRVVKEDGSYKSEIFRSEEGLKEFVRYIDRSK
;
A
#
# COMPACT_ATOMS: atom_id res chain seq x y z
N ARG A 1 60.94 -37.84 -3.61
CA ARG A 1 59.61 -38.36 -3.10
C ARG A 1 58.50 -37.28 -2.99
N SER A 2 58.77 -36.04 -3.31
CA SER A 2 57.79 -34.94 -3.12
C SER A 2 56.93 -34.55 -4.38
N THR A 3 57.31 -35.05 -5.55
CA THR A 3 56.62 -34.73 -6.84
C THR A 3 55.40 -35.58 -7.14
N LEU A 4 55.21 -36.75 -6.52
CA LEU A 4 54.08 -37.65 -6.73
C LEU A 4 52.81 -37.24 -5.97
N LEU A 5 52.93 -36.53 -4.87
CA LEU A 5 51.80 -36.07 -4.04
C LEU A 5 51.13 -34.80 -4.62
N ALA A 6 51.89 -33.97 -5.29
CA ALA A 6 51.35 -32.77 -5.95
C ALA A 6 50.53 -33.11 -7.19
N SER A 7 50.86 -34.20 -7.92
CA SER A 7 50.12 -34.68 -9.09
C SER A 7 48.73 -35.26 -8.74
N SER A 8 48.61 -35.92 -7.57
CA SER A 8 47.34 -36.51 -7.11
C SER A 8 46.32 -35.42 -6.71
N ALA A 9 46.76 -34.43 -5.95
CA ALA A 9 45.90 -33.31 -5.54
C ALA A 9 45.36 -32.48 -6.72
N ALA A 10 46.21 -32.20 -7.71
CA ALA A 10 45.82 -31.51 -8.93
C ALA A 10 44.78 -32.30 -9.76
N SER A 11 44.92 -33.62 -9.82
CA SER A 11 43.97 -34.54 -10.49
C SER A 11 42.62 -34.56 -9.80
N ASP A 12 42.56 -34.51 -8.46
CA ASP A 12 41.34 -34.50 -7.69
C ASP A 12 40.58 -33.15 -7.77
N VAL A 13 41.33 -32.04 -7.83
CA VAL A 13 40.73 -30.71 -8.06
C VAL A 13 40.13 -30.65 -9.46
N TYR A 14 40.81 -31.18 -10.47
CA TYR A 14 40.30 -31.20 -11.83
C TYR A 14 39.07 -32.10 -11.99
N LYS A 15 39.01 -33.25 -11.30
CA LYS A 15 37.84 -34.12 -11.29
C LYS A 15 36.66 -33.46 -10.61
N ARG A 16 36.86 -32.75 -9.47
CA ARG A 16 35.81 -32.01 -8.80
C ARG A 16 35.27 -30.85 -9.64
N GLN A 17 36.13 -30.10 -10.29
CA GLN A 17 35.71 -29.02 -11.20
C GLN A 17 34.91 -29.56 -12.40
N ARG A 18 35.31 -30.72 -12.94
CA ARG A 18 34.60 -31.36 -14.06
C ARG A 18 33.22 -31.88 -13.63
N LEU A 19 33.10 -32.50 -12.44
CA LEU A 19 31.82 -32.95 -11.88
C LEU A 19 30.90 -31.76 -11.60
N MET A 20 31.41 -30.70 -11.00
CA MET A 20 30.62 -29.45 -10.79
C MET A 20 30.17 -28.81 -12.11
N SER A 21 31.01 -28.83 -13.16
CA SER A 21 30.64 -28.28 -14.46
C SER A 21 29.63 -29.17 -15.22
N GLU A 22 29.64 -30.49 -15.00
CA GLU A 22 28.64 -31.42 -15.54
C GLU A 22 27.32 -31.34 -14.76
N GLU A 23 27.33 -31.15 -13.46
CA GLU A 23 26.11 -30.85 -12.67
C GLU A 23 25.50 -29.49 -13.03
N ILE A 24 26.30 -28.46 -13.25
CA ILE A 24 25.82 -27.13 -13.69
C ILE A 24 25.22 -27.22 -15.12
N LYS A 25 25.77 -28.06 -16.00
CA LYS A 25 25.20 -28.28 -17.34
C LYS A 25 23.88 -29.05 -17.31
N ASN A 26 23.69 -29.95 -16.36
CA ASN A 26 22.41 -30.68 -16.22
C ASN A 26 21.30 -29.86 -15.51
N THR A 27 21.63 -28.72 -14.92
CA THR A 27 20.68 -27.77 -14.34
C THR A 27 20.46 -26.52 -15.19
N SER A 28 21.06 -26.44 -16.40
CA SER A 28 20.68 -25.40 -17.36
C SER A 28 19.27 -25.71 -17.89
N THR A 29 18.25 -25.26 -17.21
CA THR A 29 16.95 -25.01 -17.81
C THR A 29 17.22 -24.19 -19.07
N GLU A 30 17.02 -24.79 -20.26
CA GLU A 30 17.11 -24.05 -21.50
C GLU A 30 16.23 -22.80 -21.40
N TYR A 31 16.86 -21.64 -21.52
CA TYR A 31 16.11 -20.38 -21.56
C TYR A 31 15.41 -20.31 -22.91
N SER A 32 14.21 -20.88 -22.95
CA SER A 32 13.35 -20.95 -24.13
C SER A 32 12.17 -19.96 -23.98
N ALA A 33 11.42 -19.75 -25.03
CA ALA A 33 10.22 -18.92 -25.02
C ALA A 33 9.22 -19.37 -23.93
N ASP A 34 9.16 -20.67 -23.63
CA ASP A 34 8.29 -21.27 -22.62
C ASP A 34 8.73 -20.90 -21.18
N SER A 35 9.98 -20.48 -20.98
CA SER A 35 10.48 -20.00 -19.68
C SER A 35 10.11 -18.53 -19.39
N ILE A 36 9.56 -17.80 -20.37
CA ILE A 36 9.12 -16.42 -20.23
C ILE A 36 7.70 -16.43 -19.64
N GLN A 37 7.60 -16.12 -18.34
CA GLN A 37 6.30 -15.94 -17.69
C GLN A 37 5.81 -14.50 -17.88
N VAL A 38 4.64 -14.36 -18.51
CA VAL A 38 3.91 -13.09 -18.54
C VAL A 38 3.07 -13.02 -17.27
N LEU A 39 3.35 -12.02 -16.42
CA LEU A 39 2.58 -11.75 -15.22
C LEU A 39 1.64 -10.58 -15.50
N GLU A 40 0.36 -10.78 -15.27
CA GLU A 40 -0.66 -9.77 -15.50
C GLU A 40 -1.28 -9.30 -14.19
N GLY A 41 -1.70 -8.03 -14.16
CA GLY A 41 -2.48 -7.44 -13.07
C GLY A 41 -1.81 -7.55 -11.70
N LEU A 42 -2.61 -7.83 -10.68
CA LEU A 42 -2.18 -7.86 -9.28
C LEU A 42 -1.28 -9.06 -8.92
N GLU A 43 -1.25 -10.11 -9.75
CA GLU A 43 -0.29 -11.22 -9.55
C GLU A 43 1.16 -10.77 -9.75
N ALA A 44 1.40 -9.84 -10.67
CA ALA A 44 2.70 -9.22 -10.86
C ALA A 44 3.16 -8.47 -9.61
N VAL A 45 2.24 -7.75 -8.95
CA VAL A 45 2.50 -7.04 -7.69
C VAL A 45 2.91 -8.02 -6.59
N ARG A 46 2.17 -9.11 -6.41
CA ARG A 46 2.46 -10.12 -5.39
C ARG A 46 3.78 -10.85 -5.62
N LYS A 47 4.13 -11.14 -6.88
CA LYS A 47 5.41 -11.82 -7.23
C LYS A 47 6.62 -10.90 -7.14
N ARG A 48 6.44 -9.59 -7.35
CA ARG A 48 7.53 -8.59 -7.37
C ARG A 48 7.14 -7.32 -6.60
N PRO A 49 6.77 -7.42 -5.31
CA PRO A 49 6.23 -6.31 -4.55
C PRO A 49 7.18 -5.11 -4.48
N SER A 50 8.50 -5.35 -4.39
CA SER A 50 9.49 -4.27 -4.31
C SER A 50 9.55 -3.37 -5.55
N MET A 51 9.05 -3.83 -6.70
CA MET A 51 8.95 -2.99 -7.91
C MET A 51 7.85 -1.91 -7.77
N TYR A 52 6.87 -2.11 -6.88
CA TYR A 52 5.72 -1.22 -6.70
C TYR A 52 5.81 -0.39 -5.42
N ILE A 53 6.33 -0.98 -4.33
CA ILE A 53 6.39 -0.33 -3.00
C ILE A 53 7.82 -0.08 -2.49
N GLY A 54 8.84 -0.32 -3.33
CA GLY A 54 10.25 -0.10 -3.05
C GLY A 54 10.92 -1.26 -2.31
N ASP A 55 10.37 -1.75 -1.20
CA ASP A 55 10.86 -2.92 -0.48
C ASP A 55 9.72 -3.67 0.24
N THR A 56 10.06 -4.77 0.90
CA THR A 56 9.11 -5.56 1.72
C THR A 56 9.47 -5.57 3.21
N SER A 57 10.31 -4.62 3.62
CA SER A 57 10.67 -4.39 5.02
C SER A 57 9.72 -3.40 5.69
N GLU A 58 10.12 -2.86 6.84
CA GLU A 58 9.39 -1.84 7.59
C GLU A 58 9.00 -0.63 6.71
N LYS A 59 9.89 -0.20 5.82
CA LYS A 59 9.64 0.95 4.94
C LYS A 59 8.51 0.67 3.94
N GLY A 60 8.55 -0.48 3.27
CA GLY A 60 7.50 -0.89 2.34
C GLY A 60 6.17 -1.15 3.04
N LEU A 61 6.20 -1.70 4.28
CA LEU A 61 5.00 -1.86 5.09
C LEU A 61 4.28 -0.52 5.34
N HIS A 62 5.02 0.50 5.81
CA HIS A 62 4.46 1.82 6.08
C HIS A 62 4.02 2.54 4.79
N HIS A 63 4.68 2.24 3.67
CA HIS A 63 4.31 2.79 2.36
C HIS A 63 2.89 2.41 1.94
N LEU A 64 2.38 1.24 2.33
CA LEU A 64 0.97 0.87 2.10
C LEU A 64 -0.01 1.89 2.71
N VAL A 65 0.29 2.39 3.92
CA VAL A 65 -0.53 3.42 4.58
C VAL A 65 -0.44 4.73 3.80
N TYR A 66 0.75 5.10 3.34
CA TYR A 66 0.96 6.33 2.58
C TYR A 66 0.15 6.33 1.28
N GLU A 67 0.10 5.21 0.57
CA GLU A 67 -0.68 5.08 -0.67
C GLU A 67 -2.19 5.30 -0.44
N VAL A 68 -2.73 4.82 0.67
CA VAL A 68 -4.16 5.04 0.99
C VAL A 68 -4.40 6.49 1.44
N VAL A 69 -3.55 7.04 2.31
CA VAL A 69 -3.64 8.43 2.77
C VAL A 69 -3.49 9.41 1.60
N ASP A 70 -2.56 9.17 0.68
CA ASP A 70 -2.34 10.03 -0.48
C ASP A 70 -3.58 10.12 -1.39
N ASN A 71 -4.45 9.09 -1.44
CA ASN A 71 -5.74 9.18 -2.13
C ASN A 71 -6.70 10.16 -1.44
N SER A 72 -6.74 10.16 -0.10
CA SER A 72 -7.54 11.13 0.66
C SER A 72 -6.97 12.55 0.56
N ILE A 73 -5.65 12.70 0.49
CA ILE A 73 -4.99 13.99 0.21
C ILE A 73 -5.35 14.50 -1.19
N ASP A 74 -5.45 13.63 -2.21
CA ASP A 74 -5.89 14.02 -3.54
C ASP A 74 -7.33 14.55 -3.55
N GLU A 75 -8.24 13.95 -2.75
CA GLU A 75 -9.59 14.49 -2.52
C GLU A 75 -9.54 15.86 -1.84
N ALA A 76 -8.62 16.08 -0.89
CA ALA A 76 -8.44 17.37 -0.23
C ALA A 76 -7.90 18.44 -1.19
N LEU A 77 -6.92 18.10 -2.04
CA LEU A 77 -6.39 18.99 -3.08
C LEU A 77 -7.44 19.33 -4.15
N ALA A 78 -8.40 18.43 -4.38
CA ALA A 78 -9.56 18.70 -5.23
C ALA A 78 -10.65 19.53 -4.53
N GLY A 79 -10.51 19.83 -3.23
CA GLY A 79 -11.41 20.65 -2.43
C GLY A 79 -12.62 19.90 -1.84
N PHE A 80 -12.59 18.58 -1.78
CA PHE A 80 -13.70 17.75 -1.32
C PHE A 80 -13.47 17.01 0.00
N CYS A 81 -12.24 17.02 0.53
CA CYS A 81 -11.91 16.39 1.79
C CYS A 81 -11.29 17.40 2.76
N THR A 82 -11.68 17.35 4.02
CA THR A 82 -11.20 18.24 5.09
C THR A 82 -10.59 17.48 6.26
N GLN A 83 -10.92 16.18 6.39
CA GLN A 83 -10.48 15.34 7.49
C GLN A 83 -10.10 13.95 7.01
N VAL A 84 -8.98 13.44 7.52
CA VAL A 84 -8.52 12.05 7.30
C VAL A 84 -8.11 11.46 8.64
N ASP A 85 -8.73 10.34 9.00
CA ASP A 85 -8.46 9.62 10.24
C ASP A 85 -7.74 8.31 9.94
N VAL A 86 -6.56 8.13 10.54
CA VAL A 86 -5.75 6.91 10.43
C VAL A 86 -5.78 6.17 11.76
N VAL A 87 -6.12 4.90 11.74
CA VAL A 87 -6.20 4.05 12.94
C VAL A 87 -5.34 2.81 12.77
N ILE A 88 -4.44 2.58 13.71
CA ILE A 88 -3.78 1.29 13.91
C ILE A 88 -4.70 0.47 14.82
N ASN A 89 -5.32 -0.57 14.28
CA ASN A 89 -6.25 -1.41 15.01
C ASN A 89 -5.52 -2.38 15.96
N GLU A 90 -6.24 -2.98 16.92
CA GLU A 90 -5.70 -3.91 17.91
C GLU A 90 -5.03 -5.13 17.26
N ASP A 91 -5.57 -5.62 16.15
CA ASP A 91 -5.04 -6.73 15.35
C ASP A 91 -3.93 -6.32 14.37
N ASN A 92 -3.44 -5.07 14.50
CA ASN A 92 -2.42 -4.47 13.67
C ASN A 92 -2.83 -4.32 12.18
N SER A 93 -4.13 -4.30 11.87
CA SER A 93 -4.65 -3.77 10.62
C SER A 93 -4.67 -2.24 10.66
N ILE A 94 -4.76 -1.61 9.50
CA ILE A 94 -4.89 -0.14 9.36
C ILE A 94 -6.28 0.18 8.82
N SER A 95 -6.88 1.21 9.38
CA SER A 95 -8.06 1.86 8.80
C SER A 95 -7.72 3.31 8.46
N VAL A 96 -8.04 3.74 7.24
CA VAL A 96 -7.96 5.13 6.79
C VAL A 96 -9.36 5.55 6.37
N THR A 97 -9.86 6.61 7.00
CA THR A 97 -11.20 7.16 6.73
C THR A 97 -11.07 8.61 6.32
N ASP A 98 -11.73 8.99 5.24
CA ASP A 98 -11.85 10.38 4.79
C ASP A 98 -13.32 10.83 4.69
N ASP A 99 -13.53 12.15 4.65
CA ASP A 99 -14.80 12.82 4.42
C ASP A 99 -14.95 13.34 2.98
N GLY A 100 -14.23 12.75 2.02
CA GLY A 100 -14.28 13.11 0.60
C GLY A 100 -15.59 12.73 -0.07
N ARG A 101 -15.61 12.75 -1.42
CA ARG A 101 -16.81 12.41 -2.21
C ARG A 101 -17.20 10.94 -2.17
N GLY A 102 -16.29 10.07 -1.74
CA GLY A 102 -16.40 8.63 -1.89
C GLY A 102 -16.02 8.13 -3.29
N ILE A 103 -15.34 7.01 -3.37
CA ILE A 103 -15.01 6.36 -4.65
C ILE A 103 -16.30 6.06 -5.41
N PRO A 104 -16.37 6.27 -6.76
CA PRO A 104 -17.54 5.89 -7.54
C PRO A 104 -17.91 4.41 -7.37
N VAL A 105 -19.20 4.11 -7.28
CA VAL A 105 -19.73 2.75 -7.04
C VAL A 105 -20.56 2.20 -8.19
N ASP A 106 -20.84 3.06 -9.20
CA ASP A 106 -21.56 2.68 -10.41
C ASP A 106 -20.81 1.59 -11.18
N ILE A 107 -21.55 0.86 -12.01
CA ILE A 107 -20.96 -0.17 -12.88
C ILE A 107 -20.08 0.50 -13.94
N HIS A 108 -18.83 0.09 -14.02
CA HIS A 108 -17.90 0.53 -15.05
C HIS A 108 -18.23 -0.19 -16.38
N GLU A 109 -18.61 0.57 -17.42
CA GLU A 109 -19.16 0.03 -18.67
C GLU A 109 -18.26 -1.00 -19.36
N LYS A 110 -16.94 -0.82 -19.33
CA LYS A 110 -15.98 -1.73 -20.00
C LYS A 110 -15.68 -2.97 -19.18
N GLU A 111 -15.62 -2.84 -17.85
CA GLU A 111 -15.18 -3.94 -16.95
C GLU A 111 -16.38 -4.75 -16.44
N GLY A 112 -17.61 -4.21 -16.49
CA GLY A 112 -18.84 -4.90 -16.07
C GLY A 112 -18.97 -5.09 -14.56
N VAL A 113 -18.08 -4.48 -13.77
CA VAL A 113 -18.07 -4.50 -12.30
C VAL A 113 -18.13 -3.08 -11.76
N SER A 114 -18.27 -2.90 -10.44
CA SER A 114 -18.31 -1.56 -9.83
C SER A 114 -16.99 -0.79 -10.07
N ALA A 115 -17.07 0.53 -10.20
CA ALA A 115 -15.87 1.36 -10.31
C ALA A 115 -14.97 1.21 -9.07
N LEU A 116 -15.54 0.98 -7.88
CA LEU A 116 -14.79 0.64 -6.67
C LEU A 116 -13.94 -0.62 -6.88
N GLU A 117 -14.53 -1.69 -7.43
CA GLU A 117 -13.80 -2.93 -7.71
C GLU A 117 -12.69 -2.71 -8.73
N VAL A 118 -12.97 -1.95 -9.81
CA VAL A 118 -11.96 -1.59 -10.81
C VAL A 118 -10.77 -0.86 -10.19
N VAL A 119 -11.02 0.16 -9.35
CA VAL A 119 -9.96 0.94 -8.68
C VAL A 119 -9.10 0.06 -7.75
N LEU A 120 -9.71 -0.95 -7.13
CA LEU A 120 -9.03 -1.82 -6.17
C LEU A 120 -8.37 -3.05 -6.82
N THR A 121 -8.76 -3.45 -8.04
CA THR A 121 -8.28 -4.70 -8.66
C THR A 121 -7.51 -4.51 -9.96
N VAL A 122 -7.64 -3.34 -10.61
CA VAL A 122 -6.96 -3.07 -11.88
C VAL A 122 -5.80 -2.09 -11.66
N LEU A 123 -4.60 -2.47 -12.11
CA LEU A 123 -3.45 -1.55 -12.10
C LEU A 123 -3.69 -0.41 -13.08
N HIS A 124 -3.25 0.79 -12.71
CA HIS A 124 -3.42 1.99 -13.53
C HIS A 124 -4.88 2.37 -13.82
N ALA A 125 -5.81 1.92 -12.97
CA ALA A 125 -7.19 2.39 -12.98
C ALA A 125 -7.40 3.49 -11.94
N GLY A 126 -8.17 4.51 -12.28
CA GLY A 126 -8.55 5.58 -11.36
C GLY A 126 -8.72 6.93 -12.04
N GLY A 127 -9.48 7.83 -11.42
CA GLY A 127 -9.79 9.17 -11.94
C GLY A 127 -8.56 10.11 -12.11
N LYS A 128 -7.39 9.71 -11.60
CA LYS A 128 -6.13 10.47 -11.68
C LYS A 128 -5.57 10.53 -13.12
N PHE A 129 -5.99 9.63 -14.00
CA PHE A 129 -5.63 9.64 -15.43
C PHE A 129 -6.52 10.58 -16.26
N ASP A 130 -7.65 11.02 -15.69
CA ASP A 130 -8.51 12.02 -16.32
C ASP A 130 -8.17 13.42 -15.80
N LYS A 131 -7.69 14.29 -16.69
CA LYS A 131 -7.34 15.70 -16.40
C LYS A 131 -8.53 16.53 -15.90
N GLY A 132 -9.76 16.05 -16.05
CA GLY A 132 -10.98 16.70 -15.58
C GLY A 132 -11.23 16.44 -14.08
N SER A 133 -10.81 15.30 -13.55
CA SER A 133 -11.12 14.88 -12.18
C SER A 133 -10.12 15.37 -11.15
N TYR A 134 -8.83 15.43 -11.49
CA TYR A 134 -7.76 15.89 -10.59
C TYR A 134 -6.74 16.74 -11.35
N LYS A 135 -6.59 18.02 -10.96
CA LYS A 135 -5.62 18.95 -11.57
C LYS A 135 -4.20 18.72 -11.03
N VAL A 136 -4.09 18.26 -9.79
CA VAL A 136 -2.84 17.92 -9.09
C VAL A 136 -3.09 16.64 -8.33
N SER A 137 -2.12 15.72 -8.31
CA SER A 137 -2.19 14.47 -7.55
C SER A 137 -0.90 14.29 -6.76
N GLY A 138 -1.03 13.92 -5.49
CA GLY A 138 0.09 13.56 -4.61
C GLY A 138 0.68 12.18 -4.96
N GLY A 139 -0.16 11.27 -5.47
CA GLY A 139 0.25 9.95 -5.93
C GLY A 139 0.74 9.97 -7.37
N LEU A 140 1.99 9.55 -7.61
CA LEU A 140 2.64 9.64 -8.93
C LEU A 140 2.26 8.55 -9.93
N HIS A 141 1.72 7.41 -9.49
CA HIS A 141 1.67 6.20 -10.34
C HIS A 141 0.28 5.62 -10.57
N GLY A 142 -0.77 6.07 -9.85
CA GLY A 142 -2.15 5.56 -10.02
C GLY A 142 -2.30 4.04 -9.76
N VAL A 143 -1.36 3.45 -9.00
CA VAL A 143 -1.33 2.00 -8.70
C VAL A 143 -1.50 1.73 -7.21
N GLY A 144 -1.50 2.76 -6.36
CA GLY A 144 -1.33 2.67 -4.93
C GLY A 144 -2.32 1.75 -4.24
N VAL A 145 -3.61 2.05 -4.27
CA VAL A 145 -4.60 1.28 -3.52
C VAL A 145 -4.79 -0.14 -4.06
N SER A 146 -4.63 -0.37 -5.36
CA SER A 146 -4.66 -1.72 -5.93
C SER A 146 -3.45 -2.56 -5.49
N CYS A 147 -2.26 -1.93 -5.34
CA CYS A 147 -1.09 -2.58 -4.74
C CYS A 147 -1.32 -2.88 -3.26
N VAL A 148 -1.94 -1.98 -2.48
CA VAL A 148 -2.32 -2.25 -1.08
C VAL A 148 -3.24 -3.48 -1.00
N ASN A 149 -4.25 -3.56 -1.87
CA ASN A 149 -5.14 -4.71 -1.95
C ASN A 149 -4.39 -6.00 -2.30
N ALA A 150 -3.55 -5.97 -3.32
CA ALA A 150 -2.75 -7.13 -3.72
C ALA A 150 -1.83 -7.65 -2.60
N LEU A 151 -1.27 -6.76 -1.78
CA LEU A 151 -0.30 -7.05 -0.73
C LEU A 151 -0.93 -7.24 0.67
N SER A 152 -2.26 -7.34 0.73
CA SER A 152 -3.03 -7.55 1.95
C SER A 152 -3.74 -8.90 1.95
N THR A 153 -3.72 -9.61 3.08
CA THR A 153 -4.52 -10.83 3.27
C THR A 153 -6.01 -10.53 3.32
N TYR A 154 -6.34 -9.31 3.75
CA TYR A 154 -7.71 -8.82 3.83
C TYR A 154 -7.74 -7.32 3.59
N LEU A 155 -8.70 -6.86 2.80
CA LEU A 155 -9.03 -5.46 2.62
C LEU A 155 -10.55 -5.32 2.59
N ARG A 156 -11.06 -4.32 3.31
CA ARG A 156 -12.46 -3.89 3.30
C ARG A 156 -12.53 -2.43 2.89
N ALA A 157 -13.33 -2.16 1.88
CA ALA A 157 -13.64 -0.81 1.42
C ALA A 157 -15.10 -0.49 1.77
N GLU A 158 -15.32 0.61 2.48
CA GLU A 158 -16.63 1.19 2.71
C GLU A 158 -16.69 2.56 2.05
N VAL A 159 -17.70 2.78 1.25
CA VAL A 159 -17.91 4.04 0.53
C VAL A 159 -19.28 4.61 0.90
N ARG A 160 -19.25 5.80 1.48
CA ARG A 160 -20.44 6.61 1.78
C ARG A 160 -20.69 7.55 0.61
N ARG A 161 -21.72 7.25 -0.17
CA ARG A 161 -22.03 7.99 -1.40
C ARG A 161 -23.52 7.82 -1.76
N ASP A 162 -24.12 8.87 -2.32
CA ASP A 162 -25.48 8.87 -2.83
C ASP A 162 -26.54 8.39 -1.80
N GLY A 163 -26.34 8.80 -0.52
CA GLY A 163 -27.22 8.47 0.60
C GLY A 163 -27.06 7.05 1.13
N LYS A 164 -26.08 6.29 0.65
CA LYS A 164 -25.88 4.88 1.00
C LYS A 164 -24.45 4.60 1.46
N VAL A 165 -24.33 3.55 2.27
CA VAL A 165 -23.05 2.95 2.61
C VAL A 165 -22.86 1.68 1.78
N HIS A 166 -21.90 1.73 0.86
CA HIS A 166 -21.51 0.60 0.03
C HIS A 166 -20.29 -0.08 0.63
N MET A 167 -20.20 -1.40 0.52
CA MET A 167 -19.11 -2.18 1.07
C MET A 167 -18.68 -3.28 0.09
N GLN A 168 -17.38 -3.52 0.02
CA GLN A 168 -16.81 -4.67 -0.68
C GLN A 168 -15.55 -5.15 0.04
N GLU A 169 -15.36 -6.46 0.07
CA GLU A 169 -14.24 -7.11 0.74
C GLU A 169 -13.37 -7.87 -0.27
N PHE A 170 -12.07 -7.93 0.05
CA PHE A 170 -11.05 -8.51 -0.83
C PHE A 170 -10.06 -9.33 -0.01
N SER A 171 -9.46 -10.31 -0.67
CA SER A 171 -8.33 -11.08 -0.13
C SER A 171 -7.26 -11.22 -1.21
N CYS A 172 -6.03 -10.81 -0.90
CA CYS A 172 -4.88 -10.91 -1.80
C CYS A 172 -5.15 -10.33 -3.20
N GLY A 173 -5.89 -9.20 -3.25
CA GLY A 173 -6.24 -8.52 -4.48
C GLY A 173 -7.48 -9.06 -5.21
N LYS A 174 -8.15 -10.09 -4.69
CA LYS A 174 -9.33 -10.70 -5.31
C LYS A 174 -10.59 -10.33 -4.52
N PRO A 175 -11.70 -9.93 -5.19
CA PRO A 175 -12.96 -9.68 -4.49
C PRO A 175 -13.49 -10.98 -3.89
N LEU A 176 -14.04 -10.90 -2.66
CA LEU A 176 -14.69 -12.02 -1.98
C LEU A 176 -16.18 -12.12 -2.38
N HIS A 177 -16.77 -11.00 -2.72
CA HIS A 177 -18.14 -10.86 -3.19
C HIS A 177 -18.29 -9.58 -4.01
N SER A 178 -19.42 -9.40 -4.68
CA SER A 178 -19.76 -8.14 -5.34
C SER A 178 -20.04 -7.04 -4.32
N ILE A 179 -19.99 -5.77 -4.75
CA ILE A 179 -20.32 -4.63 -3.91
C ILE A 179 -21.74 -4.76 -3.32
N GLU A 180 -21.91 -4.44 -2.06
CA GLU A 180 -23.17 -4.51 -1.31
C GLU A 180 -23.53 -3.17 -0.67
N VAL A 181 -24.81 -2.88 -0.54
CA VAL A 181 -25.31 -1.77 0.26
C VAL A 181 -25.59 -2.28 1.68
N ILE A 182 -24.87 -1.73 2.66
CA ILE A 182 -24.96 -2.17 4.07
C ILE A 182 -25.69 -1.18 4.97
N GLY A 183 -26.07 0.00 4.47
CA GLY A 183 -26.76 1.01 5.25
C GLY A 183 -27.06 2.29 4.47
N GLU A 184 -27.66 3.26 5.17
CA GLU A 184 -27.91 4.61 4.71
C GLU A 184 -27.02 5.60 5.45
N THR A 185 -26.75 6.77 4.86
CA THR A 185 -25.89 7.79 5.44
C THR A 185 -26.21 9.18 4.85
N ASP A 186 -26.03 10.22 5.69
CA ASP A 186 -26.16 11.62 5.27
C ASP A 186 -24.80 12.26 4.93
N VAL A 187 -23.70 11.51 5.10
CA VAL A 187 -22.34 12.00 4.84
C VAL A 187 -21.67 11.22 3.70
N THR A 188 -20.67 11.83 3.09
CA THR A 188 -19.83 11.18 2.07
C THR A 188 -18.48 10.80 2.63
N GLY A 189 -17.73 9.97 1.91
CA GLY A 189 -16.35 9.62 2.24
C GLY A 189 -16.00 8.17 1.93
N THR A 190 -14.73 7.85 2.14
CA THR A 190 -14.21 6.49 1.95
C THR A 190 -13.56 5.99 3.22
N THR A 191 -13.71 4.72 3.53
CA THR A 191 -12.94 4.01 4.55
C THR A 191 -12.29 2.80 3.92
N ILE A 192 -10.97 2.73 3.97
CA ILE A 192 -10.19 1.54 3.56
C ILE A 192 -9.57 0.93 4.82
N MET A 193 -9.95 -0.31 5.12
CA MET A 193 -9.30 -1.10 6.17
C MET A 193 -8.54 -2.24 5.50
N PHE A 194 -7.28 -2.46 5.89
CA PHE A 194 -6.46 -3.51 5.30
C PHE A 194 -5.50 -4.13 6.31
N LYS A 195 -5.19 -5.41 6.08
CA LYS A 195 -4.23 -6.19 6.86
C LYS A 195 -3.12 -6.71 5.96
N PRO A 196 -1.87 -6.30 6.16
CA PRO A 196 -0.75 -6.69 5.30
C PRO A 196 -0.51 -8.20 5.33
N ASP A 197 0.00 -8.73 4.21
CA ASP A 197 0.30 -10.15 4.05
C ASP A 197 1.66 -10.49 4.66
N GLY A 198 1.67 -11.18 5.82
CA GLY A 198 2.88 -11.61 6.50
C GLY A 198 3.72 -12.64 5.72
N SER A 199 3.21 -13.20 4.63
CA SER A 199 4.02 -14.04 3.74
C SER A 199 4.88 -13.23 2.76
N ILE A 200 4.58 -11.93 2.60
CA ILE A 200 5.29 -11.01 1.72
C ILE A 200 6.21 -10.08 2.51
N PHE A 201 5.68 -9.51 3.60
CA PHE A 201 6.44 -8.57 4.43
C PHE A 201 7.28 -9.28 5.49
N SER A 202 8.53 -8.87 5.64
CA SER A 202 9.43 -9.37 6.69
C SER A 202 8.99 -8.94 8.10
N VAL A 203 8.23 -7.86 8.20
CA VAL A 203 7.59 -7.34 9.41
C VAL A 203 6.17 -6.88 9.07
N THR A 204 5.23 -7.04 9.99
CA THR A 204 3.83 -6.64 9.82
C THR A 204 3.36 -5.69 10.91
N GLU A 205 4.24 -5.29 11.83
CA GLU A 205 3.94 -4.38 12.93
C GLU A 205 4.19 -2.93 12.53
N TYR A 206 3.15 -2.11 12.56
CA TYR A 206 3.24 -0.68 12.29
C TYR A 206 3.83 0.08 13.47
N LYS A 207 4.72 1.04 13.18
CA LYS A 207 5.30 1.96 14.15
C LYS A 207 4.55 3.27 14.14
N TYR A 208 3.95 3.61 15.28
CA TYR A 208 3.21 4.85 15.46
C TYR A 208 4.02 6.08 15.06
N GLU A 209 5.28 6.17 15.51
CA GLU A 209 6.13 7.35 15.30
C GLU A 209 6.46 7.58 13.82
N ILE A 210 6.58 6.50 13.03
CA ILE A 210 6.81 6.61 11.58
C ILE A 210 5.58 7.20 10.88
N LEU A 211 4.39 6.70 11.22
CA LEU A 211 3.13 7.23 10.67
C LEU A 211 2.88 8.66 11.14
N ALA A 212 3.09 8.95 12.43
CA ALA A 212 2.93 10.29 12.99
C ALA A 212 3.83 11.32 12.31
N ALA A 213 5.11 10.97 12.05
CA ALA A 213 6.04 11.84 11.33
C ALA A 213 5.52 12.14 9.92
N ARG A 214 5.07 11.12 9.18
CA ARG A 214 4.54 11.30 7.83
C ARG A 214 3.26 12.13 7.79
N LEU A 215 2.31 11.88 8.69
CA LEU A 215 1.06 12.65 8.74
C LEU A 215 1.31 14.11 9.11
N ARG A 216 2.27 14.37 10.01
CA ARG A 216 2.68 15.73 10.35
C ARG A 216 3.26 16.48 9.15
N GLU A 217 4.12 15.83 8.35
CA GLU A 217 4.63 16.41 7.12
C GLU A 217 3.51 16.71 6.12
N LEU A 218 2.57 15.78 5.93
CA LEU A 218 1.42 15.97 5.05
C LEU A 218 0.52 17.12 5.50
N ALA A 219 0.31 17.31 6.81
CA ALA A 219 -0.45 18.45 7.33
C ALA A 219 0.24 19.80 7.03
N PHE A 220 1.56 19.87 7.10
CA PHE A 220 2.32 21.06 6.71
C PHE A 220 2.27 21.32 5.20
N LEU A 221 2.32 20.27 4.39
CA LEU A 221 2.29 20.40 2.94
C LEU A 221 0.90 20.74 2.40
N ASN A 222 -0.16 20.42 3.15
CA ASN A 222 -1.55 20.60 2.76
C ASN A 222 -2.30 21.43 3.82
N ALA A 223 -2.01 22.73 3.86
CA ALA A 223 -2.59 23.64 4.86
C ALA A 223 -4.14 23.58 4.89
N GLY A 224 -4.70 23.53 6.09
CA GLY A 224 -6.13 23.49 6.32
C GLY A 224 -6.75 22.10 6.44
N ILE A 225 -6.05 21.02 6.01
CA ILE A 225 -6.53 19.66 6.25
C ILE A 225 -6.27 19.24 7.71
N THR A 226 -7.18 18.46 8.26
CA THR A 226 -7.00 17.81 9.56
C THR A 226 -6.68 16.33 9.35
N LEU A 227 -5.54 15.89 9.87
CA LEU A 227 -5.15 14.47 9.88
C LEU A 227 -5.13 13.99 11.33
N SER A 228 -5.59 12.78 11.59
CA SER A 228 -5.47 12.16 12.91
C SER A 228 -4.78 10.81 12.83
N LEU A 229 -4.10 10.42 13.91
CA LEU A 229 -3.55 9.09 14.08
C LEU A 229 -3.94 8.55 15.46
N THR A 230 -4.60 7.41 15.49
CA THR A 230 -4.98 6.70 16.70
C THR A 230 -4.38 5.30 16.73
N ASP A 231 -3.74 4.91 17.83
CA ASP A 231 -3.22 3.57 18.06
C ASP A 231 -4.09 2.86 19.10
N LYS A 232 -4.93 1.92 18.64
CA LYS A 232 -5.83 1.15 19.51
C LYS A 232 -5.12 0.02 20.25
N ARG A 233 -3.86 -0.27 19.94
CA ARG A 233 -3.04 -1.26 20.64
C ARG A 233 -2.56 -0.74 21.99
N VAL A 234 -2.57 0.59 22.18
CA VAL A 234 -2.10 1.25 23.39
C VAL A 234 -3.26 1.97 24.08
N VAL A 235 -3.68 1.41 25.20
CA VAL A 235 -4.70 2.01 26.07
C VAL A 235 -3.99 2.78 27.20
N LYS A 236 -4.31 4.05 27.39
CA LYS A 236 -3.79 4.89 28.46
C LYS A 236 -4.48 4.58 29.80
N GLU A 237 -3.94 5.11 30.89
CA GLU A 237 -4.48 4.92 32.25
C GLU A 237 -5.94 5.40 32.39
N ASP A 238 -6.32 6.42 31.62
CA ASP A 238 -7.68 7.00 31.59
C ASP A 238 -8.65 6.22 30.68
N GLY A 239 -8.22 5.10 30.09
CA GLY A 239 -9.01 4.28 29.17
C GLY A 239 -9.05 4.79 27.73
N SER A 240 -8.44 5.95 27.43
CA SER A 240 -8.34 6.48 26.06
C SER A 240 -7.21 5.81 25.29
N TYR A 241 -7.29 5.86 23.94
CA TYR A 241 -6.21 5.41 23.07
C TYR A 241 -5.12 6.47 22.89
N LYS A 242 -3.90 6.05 22.52
CA LYS A 242 -2.88 6.98 22.05
C LYS A 242 -3.34 7.61 20.75
N SER A 243 -3.53 8.93 20.74
CA SER A 243 -4.01 9.69 19.57
C SER A 243 -3.32 11.04 19.46
N GLU A 244 -3.10 11.50 18.23
CA GLU A 244 -2.56 12.82 17.90
C GLU A 244 -3.29 13.39 16.68
N ILE A 245 -3.48 14.71 16.66
CA ILE A 245 -4.09 15.45 15.56
C ILE A 245 -3.02 16.35 14.94
N PHE A 246 -2.91 16.33 13.63
CA PHE A 246 -1.99 17.10 12.81
C PHE A 246 -2.78 18.08 11.96
N ARG A 247 -2.53 19.37 12.11
CA ARG A 247 -3.14 20.43 11.33
C ARG A 247 -2.18 21.60 11.26
N SER A 248 -2.07 22.24 10.12
CA SER A 248 -1.33 23.46 9.90
C SER A 248 -2.19 24.47 9.15
N GLU A 249 -2.19 25.71 9.63
CA GLU A 249 -2.88 26.82 8.95
C GLU A 249 -1.92 27.60 8.04
N GLU A 250 -0.66 27.71 8.41
CA GLU A 250 0.36 28.46 7.64
C GLU A 250 1.21 27.57 6.72
N GLY A 251 1.01 26.25 6.76
CA GLY A 251 1.64 25.30 5.87
C GLY A 251 3.18 25.30 5.96
N LEU A 252 3.84 25.53 4.82
CA LEU A 252 5.32 25.51 4.72
C LEU A 252 6.02 26.47 5.69
N LYS A 253 5.40 27.59 6.09
CA LYS A 253 5.99 28.49 7.08
C LYS A 253 6.10 27.86 8.46
N GLU A 254 5.05 27.13 8.88
CA GLU A 254 5.09 26.36 10.13
C GLU A 254 6.05 25.20 10.04
N PHE A 255 6.17 24.54 8.88
CA PHE A 255 7.12 23.46 8.66
C PHE A 255 8.57 23.92 8.83
N VAL A 256 8.95 25.06 8.24
CA VAL A 256 10.29 25.65 8.44
C VAL A 256 10.56 25.93 9.93
N ARG A 257 9.62 26.55 10.63
CA ARG A 257 9.74 26.79 12.07
C ARG A 257 9.85 25.51 12.90
N TYR A 258 9.14 24.45 12.49
CA TYR A 258 9.21 23.14 13.14
C TYR A 258 10.61 22.52 13.00
N ILE A 259 11.18 22.54 11.78
CA ILE A 259 12.54 22.01 11.51
C ILE A 259 13.59 22.80 12.28
N ASP A 260 13.48 24.13 12.35
CA ASP A 260 14.44 25.00 13.05
C ASP A 260 14.44 24.80 14.58
N ARG A 261 13.30 24.42 15.16
CA ARG A 261 13.19 24.11 16.61
C ARG A 261 13.75 22.74 16.96
N SER A 262 13.88 21.84 16.01
CA SER A 262 14.37 20.46 16.20
C SER A 262 15.90 20.34 16.03
N LYS A 263 16.58 21.45 15.74
CA LYS A 263 18.06 21.59 15.74
C LYS A 263 18.58 22.11 17.07
#